data_23465f973baeb68d1093c5d02931414d
#
_entry.id   23465f973baeb68d1093c5d02931414d
#
_cell.length_a   1.000
_cell.length_b   1.000
_cell.length_c   1.000
_cell.angle_alpha   90.00
_cell.angle_beta   90.00
_cell.angle_gamma   90.00
#
_symmetry.space_group_name_H-M   'P 1'
#
loop_
_entity.id
_entity.type
_entity.pdbx_description
1 polymer ?
#
loop_
_entity_poly.entity_id
_entity_poly.type
_entity_poly.pdbx_seq_one_letter_code
_entity_poly.pdbx_strand_id
1 'polypeptide(L)'
;MMNQLQDQANAKTRRTRLLEVAVLYGPFAIALVIFACCVVIELLQIDISMESRDRFYSVFGTVSFYSSVLLNFVYGRKYGLGWIRSMIFSLASFFLLFSYTSQAWTWIEIQVFGYGAYASIRSMMFLPLLCLILARFCKVDTLNLCDYLTPYFVFHHGVVTVACWIQGCCAGSTCSWGLHNPVSGLTVFPTQPCIILLSVGIALWGLLYSKKHNYKANGKVFANSLCLYGIGRYVIELFSDDPRVWWVLSWFAICSLAMVVEGFVVRFIASKRYQTPS
;
A
#
# COMPACT_ATOMS: atom_id res chain seq x y z
N MET A 1 41.69 -4.38 -27.55
CA MET A 1 41.64 -3.82 -26.20
C MET A 1 40.43 -2.89 -26.01
N MET A 2 40.20 -1.90 -26.89
CA MET A 2 39.07 -0.96 -26.79
C MET A 2 37.70 -1.65 -26.85
N ASN A 3 37.46 -2.61 -27.75
CA ASN A 3 36.23 -3.36 -27.87
C ASN A 3 35.90 -4.20 -26.61
N GLN A 4 36.92 -4.81 -26.00
CA GLN A 4 36.76 -5.57 -24.77
C GLN A 4 36.34 -4.70 -23.55
N LEU A 5 36.87 -3.48 -23.45
CA LEU A 5 36.50 -2.52 -22.43
C LEU A 5 35.07 -2.02 -22.61
N GLN A 6 34.65 -1.83 -23.86
CA GLN A 6 33.27 -1.43 -24.21
C GLN A 6 32.27 -2.51 -23.91
N ASP A 7 32.61 -3.78 -24.20
CA ASP A 7 31.74 -4.93 -23.86
C ASP A 7 31.60 -5.15 -22.36
N GLN A 8 32.68 -4.97 -21.58
CA GLN A 8 32.65 -5.03 -20.12
C GLN A 8 31.80 -3.89 -19.52
N ALA A 9 31.90 -2.67 -20.06
CA ALA A 9 31.08 -1.53 -19.62
C ALA A 9 29.60 -1.77 -19.93
N ASN A 10 29.28 -2.30 -21.11
CA ASN A 10 27.92 -2.65 -21.51
C ASN A 10 27.34 -3.78 -20.65
N ALA A 11 28.12 -4.82 -20.38
CA ALA A 11 27.72 -5.93 -19.51
C ALA A 11 27.46 -5.47 -18.07
N LYS A 12 28.31 -4.59 -17.53
CA LYS A 12 28.14 -3.98 -16.20
C LYS A 12 26.86 -3.14 -16.14
N THR A 13 26.60 -2.32 -17.15
CA THR A 13 25.39 -1.50 -17.25
C THR A 13 24.14 -2.36 -17.34
N ARG A 14 24.16 -3.44 -18.14
CA ARG A 14 23.05 -4.40 -18.27
C ARG A 14 22.77 -5.10 -16.95
N ARG A 15 23.81 -5.57 -16.27
CA ARG A 15 23.68 -6.23 -14.95
C ARG A 15 23.05 -5.29 -13.91
N THR A 16 23.49 -4.03 -13.88
CA THR A 16 22.94 -3.01 -12.96
C THR A 16 21.45 -2.75 -13.26
N ARG A 17 21.07 -2.64 -14.54
CA ARG A 17 19.65 -2.49 -14.93
C ARG A 17 18.80 -3.70 -14.54
N LEU A 18 19.28 -4.92 -14.74
CA LEU A 18 18.56 -6.13 -14.37
C LEU A 18 18.37 -6.21 -12.84
N LEU A 19 19.37 -5.87 -12.05
CA LEU A 19 19.26 -5.81 -10.60
C LEU A 19 18.23 -4.74 -10.14
N GLU A 20 18.26 -3.57 -10.77
CA GLU A 20 17.26 -2.53 -10.47
C GLU A 20 15.83 -3.01 -10.77
N VAL A 21 15.61 -3.65 -11.90
CA VAL A 21 14.31 -4.21 -12.29
C VAL A 21 13.90 -5.32 -11.29
N ALA A 22 14.80 -6.22 -10.95
CA ALA A 22 14.52 -7.30 -10.00
C ALA A 22 14.16 -6.75 -8.61
N VAL A 23 14.87 -5.75 -8.12
CA VAL A 23 14.59 -5.13 -6.81
C VAL A 23 13.27 -4.35 -6.82
N LEU A 24 12.97 -3.61 -7.89
CA LEU A 24 11.75 -2.78 -7.95
C LEU A 24 10.49 -3.58 -8.21
N TYR A 25 10.56 -4.60 -9.07
CA TYR A 25 9.38 -5.36 -9.51
C TYR A 25 9.32 -6.79 -8.98
N GLY A 26 10.44 -7.35 -8.51
CA GLY A 26 10.50 -8.68 -7.91
C GLY A 26 9.48 -8.89 -6.78
N PRO A 27 9.34 -7.98 -5.83
CA PRO A 27 8.34 -8.09 -4.76
C PRO A 27 6.91 -8.17 -5.27
N PHE A 28 6.57 -7.48 -6.37
CA PHE A 28 5.25 -7.58 -6.99
C PHE A 28 5.03 -8.95 -7.62
N ALA A 29 6.04 -9.52 -8.27
CA ALA A 29 5.99 -10.86 -8.81
C ALA A 29 5.82 -11.90 -7.68
N ILE A 30 6.56 -11.75 -6.58
CA ILE A 30 6.43 -12.61 -5.40
C ILE A 30 5.03 -12.48 -4.79
N ALA A 31 4.50 -11.25 -4.65
CA ALA A 31 3.15 -11.03 -4.15
C ALA A 31 2.08 -11.70 -5.02
N LEU A 32 2.24 -11.68 -6.36
CA LEU A 32 1.35 -12.38 -7.29
C LEU A 32 1.43 -13.90 -7.16
N VAL A 33 2.64 -14.46 -6.97
CA VAL A 33 2.82 -15.89 -6.73
C VAL A 33 2.14 -16.30 -5.42
N ILE A 34 2.36 -15.54 -4.35
CA ILE A 34 1.72 -15.79 -3.04
C ILE A 34 0.19 -15.73 -3.19
N PHE A 35 -0.33 -14.70 -3.89
CA PHE A 35 -1.76 -14.57 -4.16
C PHE A 35 -2.29 -15.80 -4.90
N ALA A 36 -1.61 -16.25 -5.94
CA ALA A 36 -1.99 -17.45 -6.69
C ALA A 36 -1.97 -18.71 -5.80
N CYS A 37 -0.97 -18.87 -4.95
CA CYS A 37 -0.94 -19.96 -3.96
C CYS A 37 -2.13 -19.91 -3.00
N CYS A 38 -2.49 -18.73 -2.49
CA CYS A 38 -3.67 -18.58 -1.63
C CYS A 38 -4.97 -18.97 -2.36
N VAL A 39 -5.12 -18.56 -3.63
CA VAL A 39 -6.27 -18.97 -4.45
C VAL A 39 -6.32 -20.50 -4.62
N VAL A 40 -5.18 -21.15 -4.88
CA VAL A 40 -5.11 -22.61 -5.02
C VAL A 40 -5.45 -23.32 -3.70
N ILE A 41 -4.93 -22.85 -2.58
CA ILE A 41 -5.25 -23.38 -1.24
C ILE A 41 -6.76 -23.32 -0.99
N GLU A 42 -7.38 -22.18 -1.32
CA GLU A 42 -8.80 -21.95 -1.16
C GLU A 42 -9.64 -22.86 -2.08
N LEU A 43 -9.29 -22.92 -3.37
CA LEU A 43 -10.00 -23.75 -4.34
C LEU A 43 -9.91 -25.25 -4.04
N LEU A 44 -8.79 -25.71 -3.51
CA LEU A 44 -8.58 -27.11 -3.11
C LEU A 44 -9.09 -27.38 -1.69
N GLN A 45 -9.64 -26.40 -1.00
CA GLN A 45 -10.14 -26.47 0.38
C GLN A 45 -9.11 -27.15 1.33
N ILE A 46 -7.83 -26.78 1.19
CA ILE A 46 -6.77 -27.32 2.02
C ILE A 46 -6.96 -26.77 3.45
N ASP A 47 -7.21 -27.69 4.39
CA ASP A 47 -7.34 -27.32 5.79
C ASP A 47 -5.99 -26.93 6.39
N ILE A 48 -5.90 -25.71 6.91
CA ILE A 48 -4.73 -25.17 7.58
C ILE A 48 -5.13 -24.94 9.04
N SER A 49 -4.40 -25.54 9.97
CA SER A 49 -4.67 -25.36 11.41
C SER A 49 -4.59 -23.89 11.81
N MET A 50 -5.40 -23.46 12.79
CA MET A 50 -5.42 -22.08 13.28
C MET A 50 -4.03 -21.63 13.76
N GLU A 51 -3.26 -22.49 14.42
CA GLU A 51 -1.89 -22.17 14.84
C GLU A 51 -0.97 -21.86 13.64
N SER A 52 -1.12 -22.58 12.54
CA SER A 52 -0.37 -22.31 11.32
C SER A 52 -0.81 -20.99 10.68
N ARG A 53 -2.11 -20.65 10.71
CA ARG A 53 -2.65 -19.38 10.21
C ARG A 53 -2.09 -18.19 10.99
N ASP A 54 -2.01 -18.28 12.32
CA ASP A 54 -1.43 -17.23 13.18
C ASP A 54 0.07 -17.04 12.92
N ARG A 55 0.80 -18.13 12.71
CA ARG A 55 2.22 -18.07 12.31
C ARG A 55 2.38 -17.39 10.94
N PHE A 56 1.57 -17.75 9.96
CA PHE A 56 1.57 -17.08 8.66
C PHE A 56 1.27 -15.59 8.78
N TYR A 57 0.27 -15.20 9.58
CA TYR A 57 -0.05 -13.80 9.83
C TYR A 57 1.16 -13.01 10.35
N SER A 58 1.84 -13.52 11.38
CA SER A 58 3.04 -12.88 11.94
C SER A 58 4.18 -12.78 10.93
N VAL A 59 4.45 -13.84 10.18
CA VAL A 59 5.53 -13.88 9.18
C VAL A 59 5.24 -12.91 8.04
N PHE A 60 4.02 -12.94 7.47
CA PHE A 60 3.64 -12.04 6.37
C PHE A 60 3.67 -10.58 6.80
N GLY A 61 3.17 -10.24 7.99
CA GLY A 61 3.24 -8.89 8.54
C GLY A 61 4.69 -8.39 8.64
N THR A 62 5.56 -9.22 9.20
CA THR A 62 6.98 -8.91 9.36
C THR A 62 7.70 -8.77 8.02
N VAL A 63 7.56 -9.74 7.13
CA VAL A 63 8.20 -9.73 5.80
C VAL A 63 7.69 -8.56 4.97
N SER A 64 6.40 -8.27 5.00
CA SER A 64 5.80 -7.13 4.31
C SER A 64 6.38 -5.80 4.80
N PHE A 65 6.52 -5.64 6.12
CA PHE A 65 7.09 -4.43 6.71
C PHE A 65 8.53 -4.21 6.24
N TYR A 66 9.41 -5.19 6.46
CA TYR A 66 10.83 -5.04 6.11
C TYR A 66 11.07 -4.92 4.60
N SER A 67 10.33 -5.67 3.78
CA SER A 67 10.44 -5.56 2.32
C SER A 67 10.00 -4.17 1.83
N SER A 68 8.94 -3.61 2.39
CA SER A 68 8.47 -2.28 2.02
C SER A 68 9.43 -1.18 2.45
N VAL A 69 10.02 -1.27 3.64
CA VAL A 69 11.07 -0.35 4.10
C VAL A 69 12.29 -0.42 3.16
N LEU A 70 12.75 -1.63 2.83
CA LEU A 70 13.88 -1.83 1.93
C LEU A 70 13.63 -1.27 0.53
N LEU A 71 12.46 -1.57 -0.04
CA LEU A 71 12.06 -1.07 -1.35
C LEU A 71 12.00 0.46 -1.36
N ASN A 72 11.40 1.04 -0.34
CA ASN A 72 11.30 2.48 -0.19
C ASN A 72 12.69 3.12 -0.09
N PHE A 73 13.57 2.52 0.68
CA PHE A 73 14.97 2.95 0.79
C PHE A 73 15.70 2.96 -0.57
N VAL A 74 15.60 1.88 -1.33
CA VAL A 74 16.23 1.77 -2.66
C VAL A 74 15.63 2.76 -3.66
N TYR A 75 14.31 2.93 -3.60
CA TYR A 75 13.57 3.81 -4.51
C TYR A 75 13.82 5.30 -4.27
N GLY A 76 14.11 5.69 -3.04
CA GLY A 76 14.44 7.08 -2.69
C GLY A 76 15.58 7.67 -3.51
N ARG A 77 16.51 6.83 -3.97
CA ARG A 77 17.59 7.25 -4.87
C ARG A 77 17.08 7.77 -6.22
N LYS A 78 15.96 7.22 -6.71
CA LYS A 78 15.34 7.67 -7.97
C LYS A 78 14.71 9.06 -7.84
N TYR A 79 14.32 9.44 -6.62
CA TYR A 79 13.84 10.79 -6.29
C TYR A 79 14.95 11.76 -5.90
N GLY A 80 16.22 11.38 -6.09
CA GLY A 80 17.37 12.21 -5.75
C GLY A 80 17.67 12.31 -4.25
N LEU A 81 17.04 11.45 -3.43
CA LEU A 81 17.36 11.36 -2.02
C LEU A 81 18.69 10.61 -1.82
N GLY A 82 19.56 11.13 -0.98
CA GLY A 82 20.75 10.41 -0.53
C GLY A 82 20.39 9.21 0.34
N TRP A 83 21.31 8.26 0.52
CA TRP A 83 21.08 7.03 1.29
C TRP A 83 20.52 7.28 2.71
N ILE A 84 21.11 8.22 3.45
CA ILE A 84 20.72 8.54 4.83
C ILE A 84 19.31 9.09 4.85
N ARG A 85 18.98 10.04 3.95
CA ARG A 85 17.63 10.61 3.88
C ARG A 85 16.58 9.56 3.49
N SER A 86 16.87 8.72 2.49
CA SER A 86 15.97 7.63 2.10
C SER A 86 15.71 6.67 3.27
N MET A 87 16.74 6.33 4.06
CA MET A 87 16.59 5.48 5.23
C MET A 87 15.72 6.15 6.31
N ILE A 88 16.01 7.40 6.65
CA ILE A 88 15.23 8.15 7.64
C ILE A 88 13.76 8.24 7.21
N PHE A 89 13.48 8.61 5.96
CA PHE A 89 12.11 8.71 5.46
C PHE A 89 11.39 7.37 5.44
N SER A 90 12.06 6.30 5.03
CA SER A 90 11.46 4.97 5.02
C SER A 90 11.10 4.52 6.43
N LEU A 91 12.02 4.61 7.37
CA LEU A 91 11.78 4.23 8.75
C LEU A 91 10.74 5.13 9.42
N ALA A 92 10.91 6.47 9.33
CA ALA A 92 9.99 7.41 9.97
C ALA A 92 8.56 7.25 9.43
N SER A 93 8.37 7.14 8.10
CA SER A 93 7.04 6.98 7.52
C SER A 93 6.38 5.68 7.96
N PHE A 94 7.09 4.56 7.94
CA PHE A 94 6.52 3.29 8.36
C PHE A 94 6.24 3.23 9.86
N PHE A 95 7.16 3.65 10.72
CA PHE A 95 6.92 3.66 12.17
C PHE A 95 5.82 4.64 12.57
N LEU A 96 5.88 5.89 12.10
CA LEU A 96 4.93 6.92 12.50
C LEU A 96 3.54 6.65 11.92
N LEU A 97 3.44 6.31 10.64
CA LEU A 97 2.14 6.08 10.00
C LEU A 97 1.55 4.73 10.35
N PHE A 98 2.31 3.63 10.24
CA PHE A 98 1.73 2.31 10.49
C PHE A 98 1.56 2.02 11.98
N SER A 99 2.56 2.29 12.80
CA SER A 99 2.46 1.93 14.21
C SER A 99 1.65 2.95 15.00
N TYR A 100 2.08 4.20 15.01
CA TYR A 100 1.47 5.20 15.91
C TYR A 100 0.15 5.76 15.40
N THR A 101 0.09 6.20 14.14
CA THR A 101 -1.13 6.83 13.61
C THR A 101 -2.26 5.82 13.50
N SER A 102 -1.97 4.60 13.07
CA SER A 102 -2.98 3.55 12.96
C SER A 102 -3.50 3.10 14.33
N GLN A 103 -2.63 2.99 15.34
CA GLN A 103 -3.04 2.69 16.72
C GLN A 103 -3.87 3.81 17.34
N ALA A 104 -3.43 5.07 17.18
CA ALA A 104 -4.17 6.22 17.66
C ALA A 104 -5.56 6.30 17.03
N TRP A 105 -5.66 6.04 15.72
CA TRP A 105 -6.93 6.01 15.02
C TRP A 105 -7.86 4.91 15.52
N THR A 106 -7.34 3.69 15.69
CA THR A 106 -8.09 2.57 16.27
C THR A 106 -8.57 2.88 17.69
N TRP A 107 -7.72 3.54 18.50
CA TRP A 107 -8.12 3.97 19.84
C TRP A 107 -9.29 4.98 19.80
N ILE A 108 -9.23 5.98 18.91
CA ILE A 108 -10.32 6.95 18.72
C ILE A 108 -11.62 6.23 18.34
N GLU A 109 -11.55 5.28 17.41
CA GLU A 109 -12.72 4.49 16.99
C GLU A 109 -13.35 3.73 18.16
N ILE A 110 -12.53 3.10 19.00
CA ILE A 110 -13.04 2.39 20.19
C ILE A 110 -13.75 3.36 21.13
N GLN A 111 -13.22 4.58 21.34
CA GLN A 111 -13.83 5.58 22.20
C GLN A 111 -15.16 6.13 21.63
N VAL A 112 -15.23 6.28 20.30
CA VAL A 112 -16.40 6.92 19.66
C VAL A 112 -17.49 5.92 19.32
N PHE A 113 -17.13 4.72 18.85
CA PHE A 113 -18.07 3.73 18.30
C PHE A 113 -18.16 2.46 19.14
N GLY A 114 -17.33 2.29 20.18
CA GLY A 114 -17.29 1.08 20.99
C GLY A 114 -16.57 -0.11 20.32
N TYR A 115 -16.09 0.06 19.09
CA TYR A 115 -15.32 -0.95 18.37
C TYR A 115 -14.26 -0.23 17.50
N GLY A 116 -13.19 -0.93 17.18
CA GLY A 116 -12.14 -0.42 16.31
C GLY A 116 -11.40 -1.57 15.64
N ALA A 117 -11.04 -1.38 14.37
CA ALA A 117 -10.25 -2.34 13.62
C ALA A 117 -8.94 -1.69 13.15
N TYR A 118 -7.84 -2.39 13.39
CA TYR A 118 -6.54 -1.93 12.88
C TYR A 118 -6.55 -1.94 11.36
N ALA A 119 -6.44 -0.76 10.75
CA ALA A 119 -6.36 -0.61 9.31
C ALA A 119 -5.27 0.41 8.92
N SER A 120 -4.11 -0.11 8.58
CA SER A 120 -2.92 0.68 8.22
C SER A 120 -3.17 1.69 7.09
N ILE A 121 -4.04 1.33 6.13
CA ILE A 121 -4.29 2.19 4.97
C ILE A 121 -4.91 3.55 5.33
N ARG A 122 -5.69 3.64 6.41
CA ARG A 122 -6.26 4.91 6.88
C ARG A 122 -5.19 5.91 7.29
N SER A 123 -4.04 5.42 7.73
CA SER A 123 -2.89 6.27 8.06
C SER A 123 -2.35 7.02 6.84
N MET A 124 -2.67 6.57 5.61
CA MET A 124 -2.27 7.25 4.39
C MET A 124 -2.84 8.67 4.28
N MET A 125 -4.01 8.93 4.89
CA MET A 125 -4.61 10.27 4.97
C MET A 125 -3.73 11.26 5.75
N PHE A 126 -2.86 10.78 6.64
CA PHE A 126 -1.93 11.62 7.41
C PHE A 126 -0.56 11.77 6.74
N LEU A 127 -0.34 11.09 5.61
CA LEU A 127 0.94 11.15 4.89
C LEU A 127 1.34 12.58 4.47
N PRO A 128 0.44 13.46 3.99
CA PRO A 128 0.82 14.83 3.67
C PRO A 128 1.31 15.62 4.87
N LEU A 129 0.70 15.44 6.06
CA LEU A 129 1.13 16.09 7.29
C LEU A 129 2.53 15.63 7.70
N LEU A 130 2.79 14.33 7.68
CA LEU A 130 4.11 13.78 7.95
C LEU A 130 5.14 14.28 6.94
N CYS A 131 4.80 14.26 5.66
CA CYS A 131 5.69 14.76 4.59
C CYS A 131 5.95 16.26 4.73
N LEU A 132 4.98 17.05 5.18
CA LEU A 132 5.17 18.48 5.44
C LEU A 132 6.23 18.70 6.54
N ILE A 133 6.15 17.92 7.62
CA ILE A 133 7.11 18.01 8.74
C ILE A 133 8.50 17.58 8.26
N LEU A 134 8.62 16.40 7.65
CA LEU A 134 9.90 15.86 7.19
C LEU A 134 10.54 16.71 6.09
N ALA A 135 9.74 17.26 5.19
CA ALA A 135 10.20 18.11 4.08
C ALA A 135 10.86 19.41 4.58
N ARG A 136 10.34 19.98 5.69
CA ARG A 136 10.95 21.18 6.29
C ARG A 136 12.36 20.92 6.82
N PHE A 137 12.57 19.78 7.45
CA PHE A 137 13.89 19.38 7.97
C PHE A 137 14.89 19.04 6.85
N CYS A 138 14.42 18.46 5.77
CA CYS A 138 15.28 17.91 4.73
C CYS A 138 15.37 18.77 3.47
N LYS A 139 14.66 19.91 3.41
CA LYS A 139 14.60 20.82 2.25
C LYS A 139 14.21 20.09 0.95
N VAL A 140 13.22 19.21 1.04
CA VAL A 140 12.67 18.44 -0.09
C VAL A 140 11.24 18.91 -0.34
N ASP A 141 10.76 18.80 -1.58
CA ASP A 141 9.39 19.12 -1.91
C ASP A 141 8.41 18.12 -1.29
N THR A 142 7.40 18.62 -0.57
CA THR A 142 6.43 17.83 0.19
C THR A 142 5.62 16.90 -0.71
N LEU A 143 5.14 17.38 -1.86
CA LEU A 143 4.28 16.60 -2.75
C LEU A 143 5.06 15.50 -3.47
N ASN A 144 6.31 15.78 -3.85
CA ASN A 144 7.20 14.75 -4.40
C ASN A 144 7.56 13.70 -3.33
N LEU A 145 7.65 14.09 -2.06
CA LEU A 145 7.88 13.15 -0.97
C LEU A 145 6.66 12.25 -0.74
N CYS A 146 5.45 12.79 -0.83
CA CYS A 146 4.22 11.99 -0.82
C CYS A 146 4.21 10.97 -1.99
N ASP A 147 4.52 11.41 -3.21
CA ASP A 147 4.59 10.54 -4.38
C ASP A 147 5.61 9.42 -4.21
N TYR A 148 6.75 9.72 -3.57
CA TYR A 148 7.81 8.75 -3.29
C TYR A 148 7.35 7.65 -2.34
N LEU A 149 6.66 8.00 -1.25
CA LEU A 149 6.28 7.06 -0.21
C LEU A 149 5.05 6.20 -0.58
N THR A 150 4.15 6.75 -1.39
CA THR A 150 2.83 6.16 -1.67
C THR A 150 2.86 4.74 -2.24
N PRO A 151 3.61 4.41 -3.31
CA PRO A 151 3.52 3.09 -3.93
C PRO A 151 3.83 1.95 -2.96
N TYR A 152 4.82 2.15 -2.08
CA TYR A 152 5.22 1.11 -1.12
C TYR A 152 4.29 1.02 0.06
N PHE A 153 3.69 2.15 0.43
CA PHE A 153 2.69 2.19 1.47
C PHE A 153 1.46 1.37 1.07
N VAL A 154 0.97 1.60 -0.15
CA VAL A 154 -0.18 0.86 -0.68
C VAL A 154 0.18 -0.60 -0.94
N PHE A 155 1.39 -0.89 -1.44
CA PHE A 155 1.89 -2.25 -1.61
C PHE A 155 1.92 -3.02 -0.29
N HIS A 156 2.49 -2.42 0.76
CA HIS A 156 2.53 -3.03 2.09
C HIS A 156 1.13 -3.42 2.57
N HIS A 157 0.16 -2.50 2.41
CA HIS A 157 -1.23 -2.79 2.78
C HIS A 157 -1.79 -4.00 2.03
N GLY A 158 -1.55 -4.09 0.72
CA GLY A 158 -1.96 -5.26 -0.08
C GLY A 158 -1.36 -6.57 0.43
N VAL A 159 -0.06 -6.58 0.75
CA VAL A 159 0.63 -7.80 1.23
C VAL A 159 0.17 -8.18 2.64
N VAL A 160 -0.05 -7.23 3.54
CA VAL A 160 -0.61 -7.51 4.88
C VAL A 160 -2.03 -8.08 4.77
N THR A 161 -2.81 -7.64 3.79
CA THR A 161 -4.17 -8.18 3.56
C THR A 161 -4.15 -9.66 3.16
N VAL A 162 -3.05 -10.18 2.57
CA VAL A 162 -2.88 -11.64 2.35
C VAL A 162 -2.89 -12.39 3.68
N ALA A 163 -2.25 -11.84 4.71
CA ALA A 163 -2.27 -12.43 6.04
C ALA A 163 -3.68 -12.47 6.63
N CYS A 164 -4.45 -11.39 6.46
CA CYS A 164 -5.87 -11.34 6.84
C CYS A 164 -6.71 -12.41 6.11
N TRP A 165 -6.44 -12.63 4.82
CA TRP A 165 -7.13 -13.65 4.04
C TRP A 165 -6.84 -15.06 4.59
N ILE A 166 -5.57 -15.42 4.78
CA ILE A 166 -5.18 -16.70 5.34
C ILE A 166 -5.79 -16.93 6.73
N GLN A 167 -5.85 -15.88 7.55
CA GLN A 167 -6.43 -15.94 8.89
C GLN A 167 -7.97 -16.00 8.87
N GLY A 168 -8.61 -15.59 7.78
CA GLY A 168 -10.07 -15.55 7.65
C GLY A 168 -10.75 -14.37 8.33
N CYS A 169 -9.98 -13.36 8.76
CA CYS A 169 -10.53 -12.11 9.30
C CYS A 169 -10.94 -11.13 8.18
N CYS A 170 -11.77 -10.13 8.49
CA CYS A 170 -12.22 -9.10 7.55
C CYS A 170 -12.93 -9.68 6.31
N ALA A 171 -13.70 -10.74 6.50
CA ALA A 171 -14.48 -11.37 5.43
C ALA A 171 -15.61 -10.44 4.96
N GLY A 172 -16.07 -10.67 3.72
CA GLY A 172 -17.26 -10.01 3.22
C GLY A 172 -18.55 -10.67 3.71
N SER A 173 -19.67 -10.10 3.32
CA SER A 173 -21.00 -10.63 3.61
C SER A 173 -21.21 -12.01 2.99
N THR A 174 -22.05 -12.81 3.62
CA THR A 174 -22.42 -14.13 3.11
C THR A 174 -23.11 -14.03 1.75
N CYS A 175 -22.71 -14.87 0.83
CA CYS A 175 -23.26 -14.90 -0.51
C CYS A 175 -23.27 -16.32 -1.08
N SER A 176 -24.06 -16.54 -2.14
CA SER A 176 -24.16 -17.85 -2.83
C SER A 176 -22.93 -18.20 -3.67
N TRP A 177 -22.10 -17.24 -3.94
CA TRP A 177 -20.85 -17.36 -4.68
C TRP A 177 -19.74 -16.64 -3.92
N GLY A 178 -18.49 -17.08 -3.99
CA GLY A 178 -17.41 -16.43 -3.25
C GLY A 178 -16.39 -17.43 -2.74
N LEU A 179 -15.72 -17.09 -1.66
CA LEU A 179 -14.71 -17.91 -1.03
C LEU A 179 -15.21 -18.48 0.29
N HIS A 180 -14.72 -19.66 0.63
CA HIS A 180 -15.01 -20.29 1.92
C HIS A 180 -14.22 -19.59 3.03
N ASN A 181 -14.92 -19.04 4.03
CA ASN A 181 -14.24 -18.46 5.19
C ASN A 181 -13.91 -19.57 6.19
N PRO A 182 -12.61 -19.81 6.48
CA PRO A 182 -12.19 -20.91 7.34
C PRO A 182 -12.58 -20.75 8.82
N VAL A 183 -12.95 -19.54 9.24
CA VAL A 183 -13.36 -19.26 10.62
C VAL A 183 -14.87 -19.44 10.80
N SER A 184 -15.67 -18.88 9.89
CA SER A 184 -17.13 -18.97 9.98
C SER A 184 -17.71 -20.22 9.33
N GLY A 185 -16.96 -20.90 8.45
CA GLY A 185 -17.44 -22.02 7.64
C GLY A 185 -18.43 -21.61 6.54
N LEU A 186 -18.63 -20.32 6.30
CA LEU A 186 -19.60 -19.79 5.35
C LEU A 186 -18.92 -19.36 4.05
N THR A 187 -19.68 -19.36 2.96
CA THR A 187 -19.25 -18.74 1.69
C THR A 187 -19.48 -17.23 1.77
N VAL A 188 -18.43 -16.45 1.55
CA VAL A 188 -18.44 -15.01 1.73
C VAL A 188 -17.89 -14.28 0.50
N PHE A 189 -18.29 -13.03 0.32
CA PHE A 189 -17.71 -12.19 -0.73
C PHE A 189 -16.19 -12.03 -0.53
N PRO A 190 -15.36 -12.15 -1.60
CA PRO A 190 -13.89 -12.17 -1.52
C PRO A 190 -13.29 -10.76 -1.32
N THR A 191 -13.60 -10.11 -0.20
CA THR A 191 -13.13 -8.75 0.13
C THR A 191 -11.62 -8.66 0.13
N GLN A 192 -10.92 -9.59 0.80
CA GLN A 192 -9.47 -9.59 0.93
C GLN A 192 -8.77 -9.73 -0.44
N PRO A 193 -9.09 -10.69 -1.32
CA PRO A 193 -8.56 -10.75 -2.67
C PRO A 193 -8.78 -9.47 -3.48
N CYS A 194 -9.96 -8.87 -3.38
CA CYS A 194 -10.26 -7.60 -4.06
C CYS A 194 -9.37 -6.44 -3.54
N ILE A 195 -9.15 -6.34 -2.23
CA ILE A 195 -8.28 -5.33 -1.62
C ILE A 195 -6.81 -5.56 -2.04
N ILE A 196 -6.35 -6.81 -2.08
CA ILE A 196 -4.98 -7.17 -2.51
C ILE A 196 -4.76 -6.70 -3.94
N LEU A 197 -5.65 -7.08 -4.87
CA LEU A 197 -5.53 -6.72 -6.29
C LEU A 197 -5.60 -5.20 -6.48
N LEU A 198 -6.51 -4.52 -5.79
CA LEU A 198 -6.62 -3.06 -5.81
C LEU A 198 -5.32 -2.40 -5.34
N SER A 199 -4.78 -2.82 -4.20
CA SER A 199 -3.58 -2.23 -3.59
C SER A 199 -2.34 -2.49 -4.44
N VAL A 200 -2.11 -3.73 -4.87
CA VAL A 200 -0.97 -4.10 -5.72
C VAL A 200 -1.05 -3.39 -7.07
N GLY A 201 -2.24 -3.32 -7.67
CA GLY A 201 -2.48 -2.61 -8.92
C GLY A 201 -2.18 -1.11 -8.83
N ILE A 202 -2.66 -0.43 -7.78
CA ILE A 202 -2.37 0.99 -7.54
C ILE A 202 -0.88 1.23 -7.29
N ALA A 203 -0.24 0.38 -6.49
CA ALA A 203 1.18 0.51 -6.20
C ALA A 203 2.03 0.36 -7.48
N LEU A 204 1.75 -0.66 -8.29
CA LEU A 204 2.43 -0.87 -9.57
C LEU A 204 2.20 0.29 -10.53
N TRP A 205 0.93 0.75 -10.66
CA TRP A 205 0.60 1.93 -11.44
C TRP A 205 1.40 3.15 -10.96
N GLY A 206 1.47 3.40 -9.66
CA GLY A 206 2.20 4.53 -9.07
C GLY A 206 3.69 4.51 -9.41
N LEU A 207 4.33 3.32 -9.36
CA LEU A 207 5.73 3.15 -9.76
C LEU A 207 5.95 3.43 -11.26
N LEU A 208 5.09 2.88 -12.12
CA LEU A 208 5.17 3.09 -13.56
C LEU A 208 4.91 4.55 -13.94
N TYR A 209 3.94 5.18 -13.30
CA TYR A 209 3.63 6.60 -13.49
C TYR A 209 4.79 7.49 -13.06
N SER A 210 5.36 7.25 -11.89
CA SER A 210 6.55 7.97 -11.40
C SER A 210 7.72 7.84 -12.36
N LYS A 211 7.99 6.63 -12.85
CA LYS A 211 9.05 6.38 -13.83
C LYS A 211 8.83 7.15 -15.13
N LYS A 212 7.58 7.16 -15.65
CA LYS A 212 7.20 7.89 -16.86
C LYS A 212 7.43 9.41 -16.72
N HIS A 213 7.26 9.96 -15.52
CA HIS A 213 7.44 11.40 -15.22
C HIS A 213 8.80 11.71 -14.58
N ASN A 214 9.82 10.85 -14.79
CA ASN A 214 11.16 11.02 -14.25
C ASN A 214 11.19 11.30 -12.74
N TYR A 215 10.28 10.63 -11.99
CA TYR A 215 10.14 10.75 -10.53
C TYR A 215 9.84 12.18 -10.03
N LYS A 216 9.19 12.98 -10.88
CA LYS A 216 8.68 14.33 -10.56
C LYS A 216 7.20 14.42 -10.92
N ALA A 217 6.39 13.61 -10.25
CA ALA A 217 4.96 13.57 -10.48
C ALA A 217 4.18 14.67 -9.74
N ASN A 218 4.86 15.43 -8.88
CA ASN A 218 4.34 16.66 -8.25
C ASN A 218 3.04 16.45 -7.47
N GLY A 219 2.95 15.37 -6.70
CA GLY A 219 1.79 15.00 -5.89
C GLY A 219 0.71 14.21 -6.64
N LYS A 220 0.88 13.95 -7.94
CA LYS A 220 -0.15 13.26 -8.75
C LYS A 220 -0.25 11.77 -8.43
N VAL A 221 0.86 11.11 -8.07
CA VAL A 221 0.83 9.70 -7.69
C VAL A 221 0.05 9.55 -6.41
N PHE A 222 0.34 10.36 -5.40
CA PHE A 222 -0.36 10.33 -4.13
C PHE A 222 -1.86 10.64 -4.29
N ALA A 223 -2.18 11.76 -4.92
CA ALA A 223 -3.56 12.20 -5.13
C ALA A 223 -4.40 11.17 -5.89
N ASN A 224 -3.89 10.63 -6.99
CA ASN A 224 -4.62 9.63 -7.76
C ASN A 224 -4.72 8.30 -7.02
N SER A 225 -3.70 7.90 -6.24
CA SER A 225 -3.76 6.69 -5.42
C SER A 225 -4.84 6.78 -4.35
N LEU A 226 -4.99 7.94 -3.69
CA LEU A 226 -6.08 8.17 -2.75
C LEU A 226 -7.45 8.05 -3.42
N CYS A 227 -7.63 8.70 -4.58
CA CYS A 227 -8.89 8.60 -5.32
C CYS A 227 -9.19 7.16 -5.75
N LEU A 228 -8.23 6.48 -6.38
CA LEU A 228 -8.41 5.11 -6.88
C LEU A 228 -8.67 4.13 -5.74
N TYR A 229 -7.88 4.23 -4.66
CA TYR A 229 -8.05 3.37 -3.50
C TYR A 229 -9.37 3.66 -2.78
N GLY A 230 -9.70 4.94 -2.56
CA GLY A 230 -10.94 5.34 -1.90
C GLY A 230 -12.18 4.86 -2.66
N ILE A 231 -12.23 5.05 -3.99
CA ILE A 231 -13.33 4.56 -4.83
C ILE A 231 -13.40 3.03 -4.79
N GLY A 232 -12.28 2.34 -5.05
CA GLY A 232 -12.23 0.88 -5.07
C GLY A 232 -12.60 0.27 -3.71
N ARG A 233 -12.07 0.81 -2.62
CA ARG A 233 -12.39 0.35 -1.26
C ARG A 233 -13.85 0.61 -0.90
N TYR A 234 -14.41 1.76 -1.29
CA TYR A 234 -15.83 2.05 -1.10
C TYR A 234 -16.73 1.01 -1.78
N VAL A 235 -16.41 0.66 -3.04
CA VAL A 235 -17.17 -0.37 -3.77
C VAL A 235 -17.07 -1.74 -3.07
N ILE A 236 -15.87 -2.14 -2.64
CA ILE A 236 -15.66 -3.40 -1.91
C ILE A 236 -16.45 -3.38 -0.59
N GLU A 237 -16.50 -2.24 0.09
CA GLU A 237 -17.17 -2.06 1.37
C GLU A 237 -18.69 -2.27 1.30
N LEU A 238 -19.30 -2.08 0.14
CA LEU A 238 -20.74 -2.37 -0.06
C LEU A 238 -21.04 -3.86 0.16
N PHE A 239 -20.04 -4.73 0.02
CA PHE A 239 -20.13 -6.18 0.20
C PHE A 239 -19.47 -6.67 1.51
N SER A 240 -19.14 -5.74 2.43
CA SER A 240 -18.59 -6.06 3.75
C SER A 240 -19.69 -6.22 4.78
N ASP A 241 -19.43 -7.06 5.78
CA ASP A 241 -20.28 -7.21 6.97
C ASP A 241 -19.92 -6.21 8.08
N ASP A 242 -19.08 -5.22 7.78
CA ASP A 242 -18.66 -4.23 8.77
C ASP A 242 -19.85 -3.45 9.34
N PRO A 243 -19.86 -3.17 10.65
CA PRO A 243 -20.95 -2.45 11.30
C PRO A 243 -21.22 -1.10 10.65
N ARG A 244 -22.52 -0.79 10.45
CA ARG A 244 -22.93 0.51 9.91
C ARG A 244 -22.99 1.52 11.05
N VAL A 245 -22.24 2.63 10.90
CA VAL A 245 -22.16 3.69 11.92
C VAL A 245 -23.02 4.90 11.58
N TRP A 246 -23.32 5.11 10.30
CA TRP A 246 -24.16 6.21 9.86
C TRP A 246 -25.02 5.77 8.68
N TRP A 247 -26.31 5.62 8.88
CA TRP A 247 -27.27 5.09 7.90
C TRP A 247 -26.80 3.73 7.35
N VAL A 248 -26.51 3.71 6.04
CA VAL A 248 -26.03 2.53 5.31
C VAL A 248 -24.50 2.46 5.22
N LEU A 249 -23.79 3.45 5.78
CA LEU A 249 -22.35 3.55 5.65
C LEU A 249 -21.64 2.95 6.87
N SER A 250 -20.66 2.09 6.61
CA SER A 250 -19.68 1.68 7.60
C SER A 250 -18.66 2.81 7.82
N TRP A 251 -17.89 2.71 8.90
CA TRP A 251 -16.79 3.64 9.15
C TRP A 251 -15.73 3.58 8.04
N PHE A 252 -15.45 2.40 7.50
CA PHE A 252 -14.52 2.23 6.37
C PHE A 252 -15.02 2.90 5.09
N ALA A 253 -16.32 2.86 4.83
CA ALA A 253 -16.92 3.58 3.70
C ALA A 253 -16.73 5.10 3.83
N ILE A 254 -16.95 5.64 5.03
CA ILE A 254 -16.74 7.07 5.31
C ILE A 254 -15.27 7.46 5.10
N CYS A 255 -14.31 6.69 5.66
CA CYS A 255 -12.89 6.92 5.44
C CYS A 255 -12.51 6.84 3.95
N SER A 256 -13.10 5.90 3.21
CA SER A 256 -12.85 5.76 1.77
C SER A 256 -13.31 6.99 0.99
N LEU A 257 -14.47 7.53 1.31
CA LEU A 257 -14.95 8.79 0.72
C LEU A 257 -14.06 9.99 1.10
N ALA A 258 -13.62 10.05 2.36
CA ALA A 258 -12.69 11.09 2.81
C ALA A 258 -11.36 11.05 2.03
N MET A 259 -10.82 9.85 1.75
CA MET A 259 -9.62 9.69 0.89
C MET A 259 -9.85 10.24 -0.53
N VAL A 260 -11.03 10.02 -1.11
CA VAL A 260 -11.38 10.56 -2.43
C VAL A 260 -11.36 12.09 -2.40
N VAL A 261 -12.01 12.70 -1.39
CA VAL A 261 -12.03 14.16 -1.23
C VAL A 261 -10.61 14.71 -1.05
N GLU A 262 -9.81 14.10 -0.18
CA GLU A 262 -8.42 14.48 0.03
C GLU A 262 -7.60 14.39 -1.27
N GLY A 263 -7.76 13.32 -2.04
CA GLY A 263 -7.10 13.15 -3.32
C GLY A 263 -7.42 14.29 -4.30
N PHE A 264 -8.68 14.72 -4.39
CA PHE A 264 -9.06 15.88 -5.19
C PHE A 264 -8.44 17.18 -4.68
N VAL A 265 -8.45 17.41 -3.36
CA VAL A 265 -7.83 18.60 -2.74
C VAL A 265 -6.33 18.66 -3.05
N VAL A 266 -5.60 17.56 -2.84
CA VAL A 266 -4.17 17.48 -3.14
C VAL A 266 -3.90 17.72 -4.61
N ARG A 267 -4.71 17.15 -5.50
CA ARG A 267 -4.60 17.37 -6.95
C ARG A 267 -4.81 18.82 -7.34
N PHE A 268 -5.78 19.48 -6.73
CA PHE A 268 -6.04 20.90 -6.93
C PHE A 268 -4.87 21.77 -6.45
N ILE A 269 -4.33 21.52 -5.26
CA ILE A 269 -3.14 22.20 -4.73
C ILE A 269 -1.95 22.01 -5.66
N ALA A 270 -1.70 20.76 -6.08
CA ALA A 270 -0.63 20.42 -6.99
C ALA A 270 -0.74 21.14 -8.33
N SER A 271 -1.96 21.21 -8.90
CA SER A 271 -2.18 21.91 -10.16
C SER A 271 -1.88 23.40 -10.07
N LYS A 272 -2.33 24.06 -8.99
CA LYS A 272 -2.05 25.49 -8.78
C LYS A 272 -0.57 25.77 -8.55
N ARG A 273 0.11 24.93 -7.74
CA ARG A 273 1.52 25.13 -7.38
C ARG A 273 2.48 25.01 -8.56
N TYR A 274 2.20 24.09 -9.49
CA TYR A 274 3.12 23.78 -10.61
C TYR A 274 2.67 24.30 -11.97
N GLN A 275 1.52 25.00 -12.03
CA GLN A 275 1.06 25.70 -13.24
C GLN A 275 1.46 27.18 -13.27
N THR A 276 1.84 27.76 -12.15
CA THR A 276 2.33 29.15 -12.10
C THR A 276 3.76 29.17 -12.67
N PRO A 277 4.02 29.78 -13.85
CA PRO A 277 5.37 29.99 -14.30
C PRO A 277 6.07 30.91 -13.29
N SER A 278 7.21 30.44 -12.78
CA SER A 278 8.11 31.25 -11.95
C SER A 278 8.83 32.31 -12.78
#